data_d9804449ff33ee251286ef7a64209704
#
_entry.id   d9804449ff33ee251286ef7a64209704
#
_cell.length_a   1.000
_cell.length_b   1.000
_cell.length_c   1.000
_cell.angle_alpha   90.00
_cell.angle_beta   90.00
_cell.angle_gamma   90.00
#
_symmetry.space_group_name_H-M   'P 1'
#
loop_
_entity.id
_entity.type
_entity.pdbx_description
1 polymer ?
#
loop_
_entity_poly.entity_id
_entity_poly.type
_entity_poly.pdbx_seq_one_letter_code
_entity_poly.pdbx_strand_id
1 'polypeptide(L)'
;MPWNRESVMDQKITLVAEWHSGLYSKTQLAARHGLSRPTLDKWLARYAEQGVDGLKEASRRPSSCPAQTSDHLLQLLLEQKRQHPTWGPKKLVALLQREHPEMTVPAPSTAGEWLRKFGLVKARRQFNRPSTGPKTMRPADEPNQTWAADFKGSFKLKGGQRCHPLTITDHASRFLLLCKAQPDVSNAREGFEWAFHEFGLPDVIRTDNGSPFASTGFSRLSSLSVWWIRLGIFPELIQLGRPDQNGRHERMHRTLKDDLLCAPETTLIQQQLAFERFREEFNYVRPHEALDMMTPARIYTPSVRQYHGKVPAFDYSSEDVVRRVRLNGHIKWKGKSLFLSEALIGEAVGMREVDDEVWDLYLCNHRLGRLERGAKRFSSL
;
A
#
# COMPACT_ATOMS: atom_id res chain seq x y z
N MET A 1 2.97 -49.81 30.40
CA MET A 1 4.36 -49.34 30.47
C MET A 1 4.73 -48.78 29.11
N PRO A 2 5.15 -47.48 29.00
CA PRO A 2 5.30 -46.78 27.71
C PRO A 2 6.67 -47.00 27.04
N TRP A 3 7.41 -48.06 27.37
CA TRP A 3 8.80 -48.26 26.97
C TRP A 3 8.99 -49.21 25.73
N ASN A 4 7.91 -49.67 25.11
CA ASN A 4 7.99 -50.63 23.99
C ASN A 4 7.64 -50.01 22.61
N ARG A 5 8.16 -48.83 22.30
CA ARG A 5 8.28 -48.41 20.87
C ARG A 5 9.76 -48.57 20.47
N GLU A 6 10.13 -49.74 20.08
CA GLU A 6 11.41 -50.00 19.43
C GLU A 6 11.55 -49.03 18.22
N SER A 7 12.64 -48.30 18.19
CA SER A 7 12.94 -47.47 17.03
C SER A 7 13.24 -48.37 15.82
N VAL A 8 13.07 -47.86 14.59
CA VAL A 8 13.44 -48.59 13.38
C VAL A 8 14.91 -49.02 13.41
N MET A 9 15.76 -48.25 14.10
CA MET A 9 17.17 -48.59 14.28
C MET A 9 17.34 -49.80 15.21
N ASP A 10 16.60 -49.85 16.34
CA ASP A 10 16.66 -50.98 17.27
C ASP A 10 16.19 -52.27 16.61
N GLN A 11 15.12 -52.20 15.80
CA GLN A 11 14.65 -53.35 15.03
C GLN A 11 15.71 -53.88 14.06
N LYS A 12 16.46 -52.99 13.38
CA LYS A 12 17.57 -53.37 12.49
C LYS A 12 18.74 -53.99 13.26
N ILE A 13 19.06 -53.47 14.44
CA ILE A 13 20.10 -54.01 15.32
C ILE A 13 19.68 -55.41 15.79
N THR A 14 18.45 -55.59 16.24
CA THR A 14 17.89 -56.87 16.65
C THR A 14 17.93 -57.89 15.52
N LEU A 15 17.54 -57.50 14.31
CA LEU A 15 17.62 -58.34 13.11
C LEU A 15 19.04 -58.80 12.83
N VAL A 16 20.04 -57.95 12.94
CA VAL A 16 21.45 -58.31 12.74
C VAL A 16 21.95 -59.23 13.85
N ALA A 17 21.60 -58.98 15.10
CA ALA A 17 21.95 -59.81 16.26
C ALA A 17 21.35 -61.22 16.10
N GLU A 18 20.07 -61.35 15.73
CA GLU A 18 19.40 -62.62 15.47
C GLU A 18 20.05 -63.38 14.28
N TRP A 19 20.51 -62.69 13.25
CA TRP A 19 21.26 -63.27 12.15
C TRP A 19 22.62 -63.87 12.62
N HIS A 20 23.34 -63.15 13.41
CA HIS A 20 24.64 -63.61 13.95
C HIS A 20 24.52 -64.72 14.99
N SER A 21 23.36 -64.91 15.60
CA SER A 21 23.12 -66.05 16.52
C SER A 21 23.09 -67.39 15.78
N GLY A 22 22.92 -67.42 14.46
CA GLY A 22 22.85 -68.60 13.66
C GLY A 22 21.58 -69.45 13.84
N LEU A 23 20.62 -69.00 14.63
CA LEU A 23 19.41 -69.73 14.97
C LEU A 23 18.34 -69.75 13.87
N TYR A 24 18.40 -68.80 12.94
CA TYR A 24 17.37 -68.59 11.93
C TYR A 24 17.96 -68.55 10.52
N SER A 25 17.25 -69.17 9.60
CA SER A 25 17.53 -69.05 8.15
C SER A 25 17.07 -67.61 7.71
N LYS A 26 17.62 -67.09 6.61
CA LYS A 26 17.25 -65.81 6.03
C LYS A 26 15.74 -65.70 5.75
N THR A 27 15.10 -66.79 5.32
CA THR A 27 13.67 -66.81 5.05
C THR A 27 12.83 -66.71 6.33
N GLN A 28 13.24 -67.42 7.39
CA GLN A 28 12.58 -67.32 8.69
C GLN A 28 12.73 -65.97 9.33
N LEU A 29 13.92 -65.35 9.22
CA LEU A 29 14.22 -64.03 9.75
C LEU A 29 13.42 -62.94 9.01
N ALA A 30 13.34 -62.99 7.68
CA ALA A 30 12.53 -62.11 6.89
C ALA A 30 11.04 -62.18 7.27
N ALA A 31 10.50 -63.38 7.41
CA ALA A 31 9.12 -63.59 7.85
C ALA A 31 8.87 -63.06 9.28
N ARG A 32 9.80 -63.28 10.22
CA ARG A 32 9.71 -62.84 11.61
C ARG A 32 9.67 -61.32 11.76
N HIS A 33 10.47 -60.58 10.95
CA HIS A 33 10.54 -59.14 10.94
C HIS A 33 9.58 -58.49 9.93
N GLY A 34 8.74 -59.25 9.24
CA GLY A 34 7.78 -58.73 8.23
C GLY A 34 8.45 -58.08 7.04
N LEU A 35 9.68 -58.52 6.67
CA LEU A 35 10.48 -57.95 5.60
C LEU A 35 10.52 -58.88 4.40
N SER A 36 10.75 -58.31 3.22
CA SER A 36 11.11 -59.14 2.05
C SER A 36 12.55 -59.63 2.16
N ARG A 37 12.86 -60.82 1.60
CA ARG A 37 14.21 -61.38 1.61
C ARG A 37 15.26 -60.43 0.97
N PRO A 38 14.99 -59.73 -0.16
CA PRO A 38 15.93 -58.75 -0.70
C PRO A 38 16.20 -57.59 0.26
N THR A 39 15.20 -57.14 1.04
CA THR A 39 15.36 -56.08 2.05
C THR A 39 16.25 -56.54 3.18
N LEU A 40 16.09 -57.77 3.66
CA LEU A 40 16.94 -58.39 4.67
C LEU A 40 18.40 -58.48 4.17
N ASP A 41 18.60 -59.06 2.98
CA ASP A 41 19.95 -59.19 2.38
C ASP A 41 20.62 -57.82 2.23
N LYS A 42 19.89 -56.78 1.85
CA LYS A 42 20.40 -55.42 1.75
C LYS A 42 20.90 -54.91 3.10
N TRP A 43 20.16 -55.11 4.19
CA TRP A 43 20.58 -54.62 5.52
C TRP A 43 21.76 -55.42 6.07
N LEU A 44 21.79 -56.72 5.85
CA LEU A 44 22.93 -57.57 6.26
C LEU A 44 24.21 -57.22 5.49
N ALA A 45 24.13 -56.95 4.18
CA ALA A 45 25.28 -56.53 3.36
C ALA A 45 25.81 -55.17 3.85
N ARG A 46 24.95 -54.19 4.10
CA ARG A 46 25.36 -52.87 4.64
C ARG A 46 26.01 -52.98 5.99
N TYR A 47 25.51 -53.84 6.85
CA TYR A 47 26.13 -54.10 8.14
C TYR A 47 27.52 -54.74 8.01
N ALA A 48 27.67 -55.69 7.09
CA ALA A 48 28.96 -56.33 6.82
C ALA A 48 30.02 -55.35 6.29
N GLU A 49 29.59 -54.35 5.49
CA GLU A 49 30.49 -53.33 4.91
C GLU A 49 30.84 -52.19 5.88
N GLN A 50 29.86 -51.70 6.66
CA GLN A 50 29.94 -50.45 7.39
C GLN A 50 29.57 -50.57 8.87
N GLY A 51 29.35 -51.77 9.36
CA GLY A 51 28.94 -52.02 10.75
C GLY A 51 27.57 -51.37 11.07
N VAL A 52 27.43 -50.91 12.30
CA VAL A 52 26.19 -50.27 12.78
C VAL A 52 25.83 -49.02 11.99
N ASP A 53 26.81 -48.28 11.47
CA ASP A 53 26.57 -47.08 10.65
C ASP A 53 25.88 -47.43 9.31
N GLY A 54 26.11 -48.59 8.75
CA GLY A 54 25.43 -49.09 7.56
C GLY A 54 23.94 -49.32 7.73
N LEU A 55 23.43 -49.42 8.97
CA LEU A 55 22.01 -49.56 9.29
C LEU A 55 21.26 -48.24 9.28
N LYS A 56 21.98 -47.10 9.26
CA LYS A 56 21.36 -45.79 9.10
C LYS A 56 20.73 -45.61 7.72
N GLU A 57 19.62 -44.91 7.68
CA GLU A 57 18.99 -44.56 6.41
C GLU A 57 19.90 -43.64 5.61
N ALA A 58 20.27 -44.01 4.41
CA ALA A 58 20.96 -43.12 3.50
C ALA A 58 20.03 -41.99 3.06
N SER A 59 20.56 -40.79 2.93
CA SER A 59 19.80 -39.66 2.38
C SER A 59 19.24 -40.01 1.01
N ARG A 60 17.92 -39.82 0.82
CA ARG A 60 17.27 -39.96 -0.47
C ARG A 60 17.46 -38.75 -1.38
N ARG A 61 18.18 -37.73 -0.90
CA ARG A 61 18.45 -36.53 -1.68
C ARG A 61 19.36 -36.89 -2.87
N PRO A 62 19.03 -36.43 -4.09
CA PRO A 62 19.91 -36.60 -5.24
C PRO A 62 21.29 -36.03 -4.96
N SER A 63 22.33 -36.67 -5.42
CA SER A 63 23.73 -36.25 -5.29
C SER A 63 24.03 -34.97 -6.09
N SER A 64 23.23 -34.70 -7.15
CA SER A 64 23.28 -33.45 -7.92
C SER A 64 21.86 -32.92 -8.17
N CYS A 65 21.71 -31.60 -8.07
CA CYS A 65 20.49 -30.91 -8.43
C CYS A 65 20.84 -29.88 -9.51
N PRO A 66 20.67 -30.20 -10.80
CA PRO A 66 21.00 -29.26 -11.90
C PRO A 66 20.27 -27.92 -11.81
N ALA A 67 19.08 -27.91 -11.19
CA ALA A 67 18.28 -26.70 -10.95
C ALA A 67 18.62 -26.02 -9.59
N GLN A 68 19.73 -26.39 -8.93
CA GLN A 68 20.11 -25.74 -7.68
C GLN A 68 20.55 -24.32 -8.00
N THR A 69 19.92 -23.35 -7.35
CA THR A 69 20.30 -21.93 -7.48
C THR A 69 21.70 -21.72 -6.92
N SER A 70 22.50 -20.91 -7.62
CA SER A 70 23.89 -20.66 -7.24
C SER A 70 23.99 -19.95 -5.89
N ASP A 71 25.05 -20.22 -5.13
CA ASP A 71 25.32 -19.54 -3.84
C ASP A 71 25.49 -18.03 -4.02
N HIS A 72 26.00 -17.60 -5.17
CA HIS A 72 26.11 -16.20 -5.52
C HIS A 72 24.73 -15.48 -5.54
N LEU A 73 23.74 -16.10 -6.16
CA LEU A 73 22.39 -15.56 -6.24
C LEU A 73 21.69 -15.53 -4.88
N LEU A 74 22.00 -16.52 -4.03
CA LEU A 74 21.56 -16.51 -2.64
C LEU A 74 22.18 -15.35 -1.86
N GLN A 75 23.48 -15.07 -2.03
CA GLN A 75 24.14 -13.94 -1.41
C GLN A 75 23.53 -12.61 -1.84
N LEU A 76 23.28 -12.41 -3.14
CA LEU A 76 22.60 -11.23 -3.65
C LEU A 76 21.20 -11.05 -3.04
N LEU A 77 20.41 -12.14 -2.94
CA LEU A 77 19.10 -12.09 -2.30
C LEU A 77 19.17 -11.68 -0.82
N LEU A 78 20.16 -12.19 -0.09
CA LEU A 78 20.35 -11.85 1.31
C LEU A 78 20.82 -10.39 1.49
N GLU A 79 21.67 -9.91 0.59
CA GLU A 79 22.10 -8.51 0.53
C GLU A 79 20.92 -7.57 0.30
N GLN A 80 20.11 -7.83 -0.73
CA GLN A 80 18.89 -7.07 -1.01
C GLN A 80 17.90 -7.13 0.17
N LYS A 81 17.81 -8.26 0.87
CA LYS A 81 16.97 -8.38 2.06
C LYS A 81 17.47 -7.55 3.24
N ARG A 82 18.77 -7.37 3.40
CA ARG A 82 19.36 -6.49 4.43
C ARG A 82 19.11 -5.01 4.11
N GLN A 83 19.22 -4.63 2.82
CA GLN A 83 18.95 -3.27 2.36
C GLN A 83 17.46 -2.92 2.46
N HIS A 84 16.58 -3.88 2.18
CA HIS A 84 15.11 -3.73 2.19
C HIS A 84 14.43 -4.71 3.18
N PRO A 85 14.56 -4.50 4.50
CA PRO A 85 14.11 -5.46 5.52
C PRO A 85 12.61 -5.76 5.48
N THR A 86 11.80 -4.81 5.02
CA THR A 86 10.33 -4.92 4.95
C THR A 86 9.83 -5.61 3.68
N TRP A 87 10.71 -5.80 2.68
CA TRP A 87 10.28 -6.36 1.39
C TRP A 87 10.16 -7.88 1.45
N GLY A 88 9.08 -8.37 0.84
CA GLY A 88 8.83 -9.81 0.66
C GLY A 88 9.56 -10.38 -0.56
N PRO A 89 9.59 -11.73 -0.68
CA PRO A 89 10.36 -12.42 -1.72
C PRO A 89 9.98 -12.00 -3.15
N LYS A 90 8.70 -11.75 -3.44
CA LYS A 90 8.27 -11.28 -4.77
C LYS A 90 8.97 -10.00 -5.21
N LYS A 91 9.10 -9.03 -4.30
CA LYS A 91 9.74 -7.73 -4.60
C LYS A 91 11.24 -7.87 -4.76
N LEU A 92 11.87 -8.67 -3.89
CA LEU A 92 13.31 -8.92 -3.95
C LEU A 92 13.71 -9.63 -5.24
N VAL A 93 12.92 -10.63 -5.67
CA VAL A 93 13.13 -11.32 -6.94
C VAL A 93 12.94 -10.36 -8.12
N ALA A 94 11.91 -9.53 -8.10
CA ALA A 94 11.68 -8.55 -9.16
C ALA A 94 12.79 -7.49 -9.24
N LEU A 95 13.34 -7.08 -8.09
CA LEU A 95 14.49 -6.19 -8.04
C LEU A 95 15.73 -6.86 -8.64
N LEU A 96 16.07 -8.07 -8.19
CA LEU A 96 17.20 -8.84 -8.72
C LEU A 96 17.10 -9.07 -10.24
N GLN A 97 15.92 -9.41 -10.75
CA GLN A 97 15.68 -9.58 -12.19
C GLN A 97 15.94 -8.29 -12.98
N ARG A 98 15.63 -7.14 -12.37
CA ARG A 98 15.83 -5.82 -12.98
C ARG A 98 17.31 -5.39 -12.96
N GLU A 99 18.01 -5.69 -11.86
CA GLU A 99 19.42 -5.33 -11.67
C GLU A 99 20.36 -6.29 -12.39
N HIS A 100 19.98 -7.56 -12.52
CA HIS A 100 20.76 -8.63 -13.13
C HIS A 100 19.94 -9.37 -14.20
N PRO A 101 19.59 -8.71 -15.32
CA PRO A 101 18.75 -9.29 -16.37
C PRO A 101 19.38 -10.52 -17.03
N GLU A 102 20.71 -10.66 -16.95
CA GLU A 102 21.50 -11.78 -17.45
C GLU A 102 21.38 -13.05 -16.58
N MET A 103 20.93 -12.92 -15.33
CA MET A 103 20.85 -14.03 -14.39
C MET A 103 19.45 -14.67 -14.40
N THR A 104 19.42 -15.99 -14.31
CA THR A 104 18.18 -16.71 -14.07
C THR A 104 17.83 -16.66 -12.57
N VAL A 105 16.95 -15.74 -12.18
CA VAL A 105 16.50 -15.59 -10.79
C VAL A 105 15.53 -16.71 -10.38
N PRO A 106 15.52 -17.13 -9.10
CA PRO A 106 14.62 -18.18 -8.61
C PRO A 106 13.16 -17.69 -8.56
N ALA A 107 12.23 -18.62 -8.58
CA ALA A 107 10.83 -18.30 -8.31
C ALA A 107 10.67 -17.65 -6.93
N PRO A 108 9.71 -16.72 -6.74
CA PRO A 108 9.46 -16.08 -5.46
C PRO A 108 9.17 -17.05 -4.30
N SER A 109 8.60 -18.22 -4.58
CA SER A 109 8.40 -19.30 -3.60
C SER A 109 9.74 -19.84 -3.06
N THR A 110 10.66 -20.14 -3.95
CA THR A 110 12.02 -20.62 -3.60
C THR A 110 12.79 -19.58 -2.81
N ALA A 111 12.77 -18.32 -3.26
CA ALA A 111 13.35 -17.20 -2.53
C ALA A 111 12.72 -17.04 -1.13
N GLY A 112 11.39 -17.22 -1.02
CA GLY A 112 10.67 -17.17 0.25
C GLY A 112 11.07 -18.31 1.21
N GLU A 113 11.34 -19.51 0.70
CA GLU A 113 11.84 -20.62 1.52
C GLU A 113 13.23 -20.37 2.06
N TRP A 114 14.12 -19.81 1.24
CA TRP A 114 15.46 -19.44 1.71
C TRP A 114 15.41 -18.36 2.79
N LEU A 115 14.68 -17.28 2.54
CA LEU A 115 14.53 -16.24 3.54
C LEU A 115 13.93 -16.77 4.86
N ARG A 116 13.04 -17.77 4.80
CA ARG A 116 12.50 -18.42 5.99
C ARG A 116 13.55 -19.28 6.70
N LYS A 117 14.37 -20.02 5.98
CA LYS A 117 15.49 -20.81 6.54
C LYS A 117 16.51 -19.94 7.27
N PHE A 118 16.72 -18.71 6.79
CA PHE A 118 17.58 -17.73 7.45
C PHE A 118 16.86 -16.88 8.52
N GLY A 119 15.59 -17.19 8.87
CA GLY A 119 14.84 -16.46 9.88
C GLY A 119 14.43 -15.03 9.48
N LEU A 120 14.51 -14.68 8.18
CA LEU A 120 14.30 -13.32 7.67
C LEU A 120 12.85 -13.04 7.24
N VAL A 121 11.93 -13.97 7.48
CA VAL A 121 10.50 -13.82 7.15
C VAL A 121 9.68 -13.81 8.43
N LYS A 122 8.99 -12.71 8.68
CA LYS A 122 7.99 -12.62 9.76
C LYS A 122 6.73 -13.38 9.37
N ALA A 123 6.16 -14.17 10.27
CA ALA A 123 4.86 -14.83 10.08
C ALA A 123 3.77 -13.77 9.81
N ARG A 124 3.07 -13.93 8.70
CA ARG A 124 2.01 -12.99 8.30
C ARG A 124 0.68 -13.45 8.91
N ARG A 125 0.07 -12.62 9.76
CA ARG A 125 -1.34 -12.81 10.15
C ARG A 125 -2.22 -12.50 8.93
N GLN A 126 -2.98 -13.47 8.47
CA GLN A 126 -4.01 -13.25 7.47
C GLN A 126 -5.23 -12.64 8.15
N PHE A 127 -5.59 -11.43 7.72
CA PHE A 127 -6.87 -10.83 8.07
C PHE A 127 -7.72 -10.83 6.80
N ASN A 128 -8.75 -11.65 6.78
CA ASN A 128 -9.80 -11.55 5.77
C ASN A 128 -10.66 -10.34 6.12
N ARG A 129 -10.52 -9.24 5.39
CA ARG A 129 -11.48 -8.14 5.43
C ARG A 129 -12.55 -8.42 4.38
N PRO A 130 -13.84 -8.42 4.74
CA PRO A 130 -14.91 -8.54 3.75
C PRO A 130 -14.82 -7.36 2.77
N SER A 131 -15.02 -7.64 1.49
CA SER A 131 -15.18 -6.62 0.46
C SER A 131 -16.50 -5.90 0.71
N THR A 132 -16.46 -4.63 1.00
CA THR A 132 -17.65 -3.79 1.17
C THR A 132 -18.07 -3.27 -0.20
N GLY A 133 -19.23 -3.69 -0.70
CA GLY A 133 -20.02 -3.24 -1.85
C GLY A 133 -19.43 -2.36 -2.98
N PRO A 134 -20.20 -2.04 -4.01
CA PRO A 134 -19.71 -1.31 -5.18
C PRO A 134 -19.17 0.08 -4.83
N LYS A 135 -18.06 0.46 -5.45
CA LYS A 135 -17.39 1.75 -5.27
C LYS A 135 -17.98 2.76 -6.26
N THR A 136 -18.83 3.66 -5.80
CA THR A 136 -19.35 4.78 -6.59
C THR A 136 -18.41 5.99 -6.55
N MET A 137 -17.14 5.77 -6.92
CA MET A 137 -16.13 6.83 -6.95
C MET A 137 -15.79 7.17 -8.40
N ARG A 138 -15.29 8.39 -8.61
CA ARG A 138 -14.83 8.83 -9.95
C ARG A 138 -13.71 7.94 -10.47
N PRO A 139 -13.55 7.81 -11.81
CA PRO A 139 -12.48 7.05 -12.43
C PRO A 139 -11.10 7.47 -11.91
N ALA A 140 -10.20 6.50 -11.83
CA ALA A 140 -8.84 6.72 -11.36
C ALA A 140 -7.91 5.67 -12.00
N ASP A 141 -8.07 5.48 -13.31
CA ASP A 141 -7.38 4.45 -14.08
C ASP A 141 -6.15 4.99 -14.82
N GLU A 142 -6.10 6.31 -15.02
CA GLU A 142 -4.99 7.01 -15.66
C GLU A 142 -4.31 7.98 -14.70
N PRO A 143 -3.00 8.28 -14.89
CA PRO A 143 -2.30 9.29 -14.13
C PRO A 143 -3.01 10.65 -14.16
N ASN A 144 -3.01 11.33 -13.01
CA ASN A 144 -3.60 12.65 -12.78
C ASN A 144 -5.13 12.74 -12.92
N GLN A 145 -5.86 11.67 -13.21
CA GLN A 145 -7.33 11.68 -13.08
C GLN A 145 -7.72 11.87 -11.61
N THR A 146 -7.10 11.13 -10.69
CA THR A 146 -7.40 11.26 -9.26
C THR A 146 -6.12 11.20 -8.43
N TRP A 147 -5.86 12.27 -7.68
CA TRP A 147 -4.89 12.23 -6.60
C TRP A 147 -5.60 11.92 -5.27
N ALA A 148 -4.99 11.10 -4.45
CA ALA A 148 -5.44 10.86 -3.08
C ALA A 148 -4.54 11.61 -2.12
N ALA A 149 -5.12 12.33 -1.16
CA ALA A 149 -4.37 13.06 -0.16
C ALA A 149 -4.89 12.76 1.25
N ASP A 150 -3.98 12.65 2.21
CA ASP A 150 -4.30 12.34 3.58
C ASP A 150 -3.14 12.74 4.52
N PHE A 151 -3.48 13.01 5.79
CA PHE A 151 -2.52 13.10 6.87
C PHE A 151 -2.33 11.73 7.52
N LYS A 152 -1.08 11.25 7.62
CA LYS A 152 -0.78 9.96 8.29
C LYS A 152 -1.03 9.97 9.81
N GLY A 153 -1.86 10.85 10.29
CA GLY A 153 -2.00 11.12 11.71
C GLY A 153 -0.84 11.94 12.26
N SER A 154 -0.52 11.82 13.54
CA SER A 154 0.61 12.53 14.12
C SER A 154 1.47 11.61 14.97
N PHE A 155 2.78 11.90 15.04
CA PHE A 155 3.72 11.23 15.92
C PHE A 155 4.72 12.24 16.50
N LYS A 156 5.39 11.86 17.59
CA LYS A 156 6.45 12.66 18.20
C LYS A 156 7.80 12.30 17.60
N LEU A 157 8.55 13.31 17.22
CA LEU A 157 9.97 13.19 16.89
C LEU A 157 10.78 12.96 18.18
N LYS A 158 12.02 12.47 18.06
CA LYS A 158 12.92 12.29 19.22
C LYS A 158 13.16 13.60 19.97
N GLY A 159 13.19 14.74 19.25
CA GLY A 159 13.28 16.08 19.85
C GLY A 159 12.00 16.57 20.52
N GLY A 160 10.93 15.75 20.61
CA GLY A 160 9.68 16.09 21.30
C GLY A 160 8.64 16.81 20.44
N GLN A 161 9.03 17.42 19.32
CA GLN A 161 8.12 18.11 18.39
C GLN A 161 7.17 17.11 17.72
N ARG A 162 5.92 17.51 17.47
CA ARG A 162 4.97 16.71 16.69
C ARG A 162 5.23 16.87 15.19
N CYS A 163 5.05 15.78 14.47
CA CYS A 163 5.06 15.74 13.02
C CYS A 163 3.71 15.22 12.51
N HIS A 164 3.12 15.93 11.55
CA HIS A 164 1.90 15.57 10.84
C HIS A 164 2.24 15.37 9.36
N PRO A 165 2.56 14.16 8.91
CA PRO A 165 2.91 13.93 7.51
C PRO A 165 1.73 14.16 6.58
N LEU A 166 1.83 15.14 5.69
CA LEU A 166 0.94 15.29 4.55
C LEU A 166 1.47 14.42 3.40
N THR A 167 0.63 13.55 2.88
CA THR A 167 0.98 12.69 1.75
C THR A 167 -0.02 12.89 0.61
N ILE A 168 0.50 12.94 -0.62
CA ILE A 168 -0.29 13.02 -1.85
C ILE A 168 0.21 11.93 -2.79
N THR A 169 -0.70 11.12 -3.31
CA THR A 169 -0.37 10.04 -4.25
C THR A 169 -1.24 10.12 -5.48
N ASP A 170 -0.68 9.85 -6.65
CA ASP A 170 -1.48 9.54 -7.82
C ASP A 170 -2.15 8.17 -7.66
N HIS A 171 -3.46 8.12 -7.89
CA HIS A 171 -4.24 6.93 -7.58
C HIS A 171 -4.01 5.80 -8.58
N ALA A 172 -3.81 6.09 -9.86
CA ALA A 172 -3.57 5.11 -10.91
C ALA A 172 -2.16 4.50 -10.80
N SER A 173 -1.15 5.32 -10.94
CA SER A 173 0.26 4.91 -10.95
C SER A 173 0.84 4.55 -9.59
N ARG A 174 0.18 4.90 -8.49
CA ARG A 174 0.69 4.81 -7.10
C ARG A 174 1.86 5.75 -6.82
N PHE A 175 2.19 6.66 -7.72
CA PHE A 175 3.30 7.59 -7.57
C PHE A 175 3.07 8.48 -6.34
N LEU A 176 4.02 8.50 -5.42
CA LEU A 176 4.00 9.35 -4.24
C LEU A 176 4.50 10.74 -4.63
N LEU A 177 3.55 11.64 -4.89
CA LEU A 177 3.83 13.01 -5.32
C LEU A 177 4.46 13.83 -4.20
N LEU A 178 3.91 13.72 -2.99
CA LEU A 178 4.37 14.45 -1.82
C LEU A 178 4.38 13.58 -0.58
N CYS A 179 5.43 13.72 0.23
CA CYS A 179 5.49 13.28 1.62
C CYS A 179 6.16 14.40 2.43
N LYS A 180 5.35 15.28 3.05
CA LYS A 180 5.84 16.51 3.71
C LYS A 180 5.69 16.41 5.22
N ALA A 181 6.79 16.63 5.94
CA ALA A 181 6.79 16.75 7.39
C ALA A 181 6.27 18.13 7.78
N GLN A 182 5.18 18.20 8.56
CA GLN A 182 4.58 19.44 9.01
C GLN A 182 4.38 19.44 10.53
N PRO A 183 4.51 20.59 11.21
CA PRO A 183 4.26 20.70 12.64
C PRO A 183 2.78 20.58 12.99
N ASP A 184 1.90 20.92 12.06
CA ASP A 184 0.44 20.87 12.18
C ASP A 184 -0.22 20.68 10.80
N VAL A 185 -1.54 20.66 10.76
CA VAL A 185 -2.32 20.45 9.53
C VAL A 185 -2.69 21.75 8.79
N SER A 186 -2.41 22.92 9.35
CA SER A 186 -2.83 24.22 8.79
C SER A 186 -2.12 24.56 7.48
N ASN A 187 -0.88 24.10 7.30
CA ASN A 187 -0.03 24.41 6.15
C ASN A 187 -0.22 23.44 4.97
N ALA A 188 -1.35 22.71 4.92
CA ALA A 188 -1.63 21.78 3.84
C ALA A 188 -1.54 22.44 2.44
N ARG A 189 -2.01 23.69 2.32
CA ARG A 189 -2.02 24.44 1.06
C ARG A 189 -0.64 24.53 0.42
N GLU A 190 0.40 24.87 1.19
CA GLU A 190 1.78 24.95 0.68
C GLU A 190 2.26 23.61 0.07
N GLY A 191 1.86 22.48 0.67
CA GLY A 191 2.18 21.17 0.14
C GLY A 191 1.52 20.91 -1.22
N PHE A 192 0.26 21.32 -1.37
CA PHE A 192 -0.43 21.23 -2.65
C PHE A 192 0.11 22.20 -3.70
N GLU A 193 0.43 23.44 -3.32
CA GLU A 193 1.04 24.41 -4.23
C GLU A 193 2.36 23.87 -4.80
N TRP A 194 3.22 23.30 -3.94
CA TRP A 194 4.44 22.67 -4.38
C TRP A 194 4.17 21.50 -5.35
N ALA A 195 3.23 20.59 -5.00
CA ALA A 195 2.89 19.46 -5.84
C ALA A 195 2.30 19.90 -7.20
N PHE A 196 1.48 20.96 -7.21
CA PHE A 196 0.91 21.49 -8.45
C PHE A 196 1.96 22.16 -9.35
N HIS A 197 2.96 22.83 -8.78
CA HIS A 197 4.08 23.37 -9.57
C HIS A 197 4.94 22.28 -10.19
N GLU A 198 5.21 21.21 -9.44
CA GLU A 198 6.08 20.14 -9.88
C GLU A 198 5.40 19.19 -10.87
N PHE A 199 4.13 18.85 -10.64
CA PHE A 199 3.44 17.77 -11.35
C PHE A 199 2.22 18.23 -12.17
N GLY A 200 1.84 19.49 -12.12
CA GLY A 200 0.61 20.01 -12.71
C GLY A 200 -0.64 19.69 -11.89
N LEU A 201 -1.83 19.97 -12.46
CA LEU A 201 -3.11 19.85 -11.77
C LEU A 201 -3.81 18.52 -12.09
N PRO A 202 -4.35 17.80 -11.08
CA PRO A 202 -5.21 16.64 -11.33
C PRO A 202 -6.64 17.07 -11.68
N ASP A 203 -7.47 16.12 -12.11
CA ASP A 203 -8.91 16.37 -12.30
C ASP A 203 -9.67 16.27 -10.98
N VAL A 204 -9.25 15.36 -10.09
CA VAL A 204 -9.92 15.05 -8.83
C VAL A 204 -8.90 14.97 -7.70
N ILE A 205 -9.22 15.54 -6.54
CA ILE A 205 -8.49 15.28 -5.30
C ILE A 205 -9.44 14.56 -4.34
N ARG A 206 -9.09 13.31 -4.02
CA ARG A 206 -9.83 12.46 -3.09
C ARG A 206 -9.21 12.54 -1.71
N THR A 207 -10.03 12.84 -0.71
CA THR A 207 -9.59 12.98 0.69
C THR A 207 -10.57 12.28 1.65
N ASP A 208 -10.16 12.16 2.89
CA ASP A 208 -11.06 11.86 3.99
C ASP A 208 -11.97 13.06 4.31
N ASN A 209 -12.83 12.90 5.33
CA ASN A 209 -13.77 13.91 5.77
C ASN A 209 -13.23 14.81 6.89
N GLY A 210 -11.94 14.72 7.17
CA GLY A 210 -11.27 15.47 8.24
C GLY A 210 -10.80 16.86 7.81
N SER A 211 -10.55 17.72 8.79
CA SER A 211 -9.85 18.99 8.58
C SER A 211 -8.39 18.70 8.16
N PRO A 212 -7.82 19.47 7.22
CA PRO A 212 -8.31 20.71 6.58
C PRO A 212 -9.07 20.47 5.27
N PHE A 213 -9.36 19.23 4.89
CA PHE A 213 -9.93 18.88 3.57
C PHE A 213 -11.43 19.17 3.49
N ALA A 214 -12.14 18.91 4.58
CA ALA A 214 -13.58 19.12 4.67
C ALA A 214 -13.96 19.94 5.91
N SER A 215 -15.16 20.53 5.88
CA SER A 215 -15.79 21.20 7.01
C SER A 215 -17.14 20.54 7.36
N THR A 216 -17.75 20.96 8.46
CA THR A 216 -19.11 20.58 8.85
C THR A 216 -20.19 21.48 8.23
N GLY A 217 -19.78 22.54 7.51
CA GLY A 217 -20.68 23.51 6.90
C GLY A 217 -21.36 23.02 5.62
N PHE A 218 -22.09 23.93 4.98
CA PHE A 218 -22.78 23.69 3.71
C PHE A 218 -21.83 23.12 2.64
N SER A 219 -22.29 22.07 1.98
CA SER A 219 -21.51 21.30 0.98
C SER A 219 -20.15 20.79 1.48
N ARG A 220 -19.92 20.80 2.80
CA ARG A 220 -18.70 20.31 3.47
C ARG A 220 -17.40 20.97 2.96
N LEU A 221 -17.51 22.12 2.32
CA LEU A 221 -16.38 22.84 1.76
C LEU A 221 -15.47 23.43 2.85
N SER A 222 -14.18 23.28 2.65
CA SER A 222 -13.12 24.01 3.34
C SER A 222 -12.55 25.08 2.42
N SER A 223 -11.77 26.02 2.95
CA SER A 223 -11.04 27.00 2.12
C SER A 223 -10.09 26.33 1.13
N LEU A 224 -9.56 25.16 1.49
CA LEU A 224 -8.69 24.35 0.63
C LEU A 224 -9.49 23.77 -0.56
N SER A 225 -10.65 23.16 -0.30
CA SER A 225 -11.50 22.62 -1.37
C SER A 225 -12.09 23.70 -2.27
N VAL A 226 -12.42 24.87 -1.73
CA VAL A 226 -12.82 26.06 -2.53
C VAL A 226 -11.71 26.47 -3.49
N TRP A 227 -10.47 26.53 -3.01
CA TRP A 227 -9.32 26.83 -3.85
C TRP A 227 -9.11 25.78 -4.96
N TRP A 228 -9.28 24.49 -4.67
CA TRP A 228 -9.22 23.42 -5.69
C TRP A 228 -10.30 23.60 -6.77
N ILE A 229 -11.55 23.86 -6.37
CA ILE A 229 -12.65 24.12 -7.32
C ILE A 229 -12.31 25.30 -8.22
N ARG A 230 -11.72 26.37 -7.67
CA ARG A 230 -11.27 27.53 -8.43
C ARG A 230 -10.17 27.20 -9.45
N LEU A 231 -9.36 26.16 -9.21
CA LEU A 231 -8.36 25.63 -10.13
C LEU A 231 -8.94 24.59 -11.12
N GLY A 232 -10.26 24.37 -11.09
CA GLY A 232 -10.92 23.38 -11.91
C GLY A 232 -10.66 21.91 -11.46
N ILE A 233 -10.35 21.73 -10.19
CA ILE A 233 -10.14 20.41 -9.56
C ILE A 233 -11.38 20.04 -8.76
N PHE A 234 -11.89 18.81 -8.92
CA PHE A 234 -13.04 18.33 -8.18
C PHE A 234 -12.63 17.77 -6.81
N PRO A 235 -13.11 18.33 -5.68
CA PRO A 235 -12.89 17.74 -4.36
C PRO A 235 -13.83 16.56 -4.18
N GLU A 236 -13.28 15.36 -3.96
CA GLU A 236 -14.04 14.13 -3.74
C GLU A 236 -13.80 13.61 -2.33
N LEU A 237 -14.83 13.65 -1.49
CA LEU A 237 -14.77 13.11 -0.14
C LEU A 237 -15.15 11.62 -0.16
N ILE A 238 -14.41 10.78 0.56
CA ILE A 238 -14.82 9.40 0.78
C ILE A 238 -16.11 9.35 1.59
N GLN A 239 -16.92 8.32 1.38
CA GLN A 239 -18.13 8.13 2.16
C GLN A 239 -17.80 7.88 3.64
N LEU A 240 -18.63 8.41 4.53
CA LEU A 240 -18.48 8.16 5.97
C LEU A 240 -18.50 6.66 6.28
N GLY A 241 -17.52 6.19 7.05
CA GLY A 241 -17.40 4.78 7.39
C GLY A 241 -16.86 3.87 6.27
N ARG A 242 -16.38 4.45 5.14
CA ARG A 242 -15.85 3.71 3.99
C ARG A 242 -14.34 3.95 3.75
N PRO A 243 -13.45 3.59 4.67
CA PRO A 243 -12.01 3.75 4.50
C PRO A 243 -11.47 2.94 3.31
N ASP A 244 -12.16 1.88 2.89
CA ASP A 244 -11.80 1.08 1.73
C ASP A 244 -11.74 1.90 0.42
N GLN A 245 -12.48 3.00 0.33
CA GLN A 245 -12.44 3.91 -0.81
C GLN A 245 -11.08 4.64 -0.96
N ASN A 246 -10.29 4.73 0.13
CA ASN A 246 -8.91 5.23 0.13
C ASN A 246 -7.85 4.13 0.40
N GLY A 247 -8.23 2.86 0.23
CA GLY A 247 -7.39 1.70 0.61
C GLY A 247 -6.05 1.62 -0.11
N ARG A 248 -5.90 2.27 -1.28
CA ARG A 248 -4.61 2.39 -1.98
C ARG A 248 -3.65 3.29 -1.20
N HIS A 249 -4.14 4.44 -0.76
CA HIS A 249 -3.38 5.40 0.04
C HIS A 249 -3.06 4.84 1.44
N GLU A 250 -4.01 4.17 2.09
CA GLU A 250 -3.77 3.48 3.36
C GLU A 250 -2.65 2.43 3.27
N ARG A 251 -2.54 1.72 2.15
CA ARG A 251 -1.46 0.77 1.93
C ARG A 251 -0.09 1.46 1.83
N MET A 252 -0.02 2.62 1.18
CA MET A 252 1.19 3.44 1.16
C MET A 252 1.54 3.90 2.58
N HIS A 253 0.57 4.38 3.36
CA HIS A 253 0.76 4.76 4.76
C HIS A 253 1.26 3.61 5.64
N ARG A 254 0.82 2.38 5.40
CA ARG A 254 1.36 1.22 6.09
C ARG A 254 2.84 1.02 5.76
N THR A 255 3.19 1.13 4.48
CA THR A 255 4.59 1.04 4.04
C THR A 255 5.44 2.13 4.70
N LEU A 256 4.98 3.38 4.68
CA LEU A 256 5.67 4.50 5.32
C LEU A 256 5.88 4.25 6.82
N LYS A 257 4.87 3.70 7.51
CA LYS A 257 4.96 3.35 8.92
C LYS A 257 6.01 2.27 9.16
N ASP A 258 5.98 1.20 8.38
CA ASP A 258 6.85 0.05 8.55
C ASP A 258 8.32 0.40 8.24
N ASP A 259 8.56 1.30 7.28
CA ASP A 259 9.89 1.66 6.83
C ASP A 259 10.53 2.80 7.66
N LEU A 260 9.76 3.81 8.09
CA LEU A 260 10.32 5.01 8.72
C LEU A 260 9.76 5.34 10.11
N LEU A 261 8.45 5.17 10.34
CA LEU A 261 7.84 5.70 11.56
C LEU A 261 8.10 4.85 12.81
N CYS A 262 8.75 3.69 12.65
CA CYS A 262 9.22 2.89 13.79
C CYS A 262 10.41 3.54 14.51
N ALA A 263 11.17 4.42 13.84
CA ALA A 263 12.31 5.14 14.38
C ALA A 263 12.34 6.58 13.87
N PRO A 264 11.47 7.48 14.40
CA PRO A 264 11.40 8.87 13.96
C PRO A 264 12.72 9.61 14.13
N GLU A 265 12.96 10.63 13.31
CA GLU A 265 14.12 11.49 13.39
C GLU A 265 14.03 12.49 14.55
N THR A 266 15.09 13.28 14.77
CA THR A 266 15.15 14.22 15.89
C THR A 266 14.41 15.52 15.59
N THR A 267 14.53 16.05 14.37
CA THR A 267 13.94 17.31 13.94
C THR A 267 13.04 17.16 12.71
N LEU A 268 12.17 18.13 12.45
CA LEU A 268 11.34 18.15 11.24
C LEU A 268 12.17 18.15 9.95
N ILE A 269 13.31 18.84 9.95
CA ILE A 269 14.20 18.91 8.78
C ILE A 269 14.78 17.53 8.48
N GLN A 270 15.27 16.83 9.51
CA GLN A 270 15.80 15.47 9.34
C GLN A 270 14.69 14.49 8.93
N GLN A 271 13.48 14.66 9.50
CA GLN A 271 12.34 13.85 9.11
C GLN A 271 11.92 14.11 7.67
N GLN A 272 11.99 15.35 7.18
CA GLN A 272 11.73 15.68 5.79
C GLN A 272 12.75 14.99 4.86
N LEU A 273 14.03 15.02 5.17
CA LEU A 273 15.06 14.31 4.40
C LEU A 273 14.83 12.80 4.36
N ALA A 274 14.35 12.22 5.49
CA ALA A 274 13.98 10.81 5.52
C ALA A 274 12.74 10.53 4.64
N PHE A 275 11.75 11.42 4.62
CA PHE A 275 10.58 11.31 3.74
C PHE A 275 10.94 11.44 2.26
N GLU A 276 11.90 12.30 1.91
CA GLU A 276 12.37 12.44 0.52
C GLU A 276 13.07 11.15 0.05
N ARG A 277 13.95 10.59 0.86
CA ARG A 277 14.58 9.28 0.55
C ARG A 277 13.55 8.18 0.41
N PHE A 278 12.55 8.13 1.29
CA PHE A 278 11.45 7.17 1.18
C PHE A 278 10.65 7.38 -0.12
N ARG A 279 10.31 8.62 -0.48
CA ARG A 279 9.59 8.95 -1.72
C ARG A 279 10.37 8.51 -2.96
N GLU A 280 11.66 8.72 -2.98
CA GLU A 280 12.56 8.27 -4.04
C GLU A 280 12.58 6.75 -4.16
N GLU A 281 12.82 6.04 -3.05
CA GLU A 281 12.81 4.58 -3.03
C GLU A 281 11.44 4.02 -3.44
N PHE A 282 10.36 4.59 -2.91
CA PHE A 282 9.00 4.17 -3.18
C PHE A 282 8.64 4.30 -4.66
N ASN A 283 9.04 5.41 -5.30
CA ASN A 283 8.68 5.72 -6.69
C ASN A 283 9.59 5.05 -7.72
N TYR A 284 10.89 4.98 -7.47
CA TYR A 284 11.87 4.60 -8.50
C TYR A 284 12.50 3.22 -8.27
N VAL A 285 12.54 2.74 -7.03
CA VAL A 285 13.21 1.47 -6.70
C VAL A 285 12.22 0.36 -6.38
N ARG A 286 11.21 0.62 -5.54
CA ARG A 286 10.29 -0.36 -4.99
C ARG A 286 9.39 -0.99 -6.06
N PRO A 287 9.41 -2.32 -6.26
CA PRO A 287 8.43 -3.01 -7.13
C PRO A 287 7.04 -3.03 -6.48
N HIS A 288 6.01 -2.79 -7.28
CA HIS A 288 4.62 -2.79 -6.83
C HIS A 288 3.83 -3.93 -7.46
N GLU A 289 3.32 -4.85 -6.63
CA GLU A 289 2.57 -6.04 -7.09
C GLU A 289 1.31 -5.65 -7.89
N ALA A 290 0.67 -4.53 -7.54
CA ALA A 290 -0.50 -4.02 -8.25
C ALA A 290 -0.16 -3.31 -9.59
N LEU A 291 1.11 -3.20 -9.91
CA LEU A 291 1.65 -2.64 -11.16
C LEU A 291 2.55 -3.67 -11.86
N ASP A 292 2.22 -4.95 -11.72
CA ASP A 292 3.00 -6.05 -12.31
C ASP A 292 4.50 -5.99 -12.00
N MET A 293 4.82 -5.66 -10.75
CA MET A 293 6.19 -5.44 -10.24
C MET A 293 6.92 -4.25 -10.87
N MET A 294 6.27 -3.42 -11.67
CA MET A 294 6.85 -2.15 -12.11
C MET A 294 6.92 -1.15 -10.96
N THR A 295 7.79 -0.15 -11.11
CA THR A 295 7.86 0.99 -10.20
C THR A 295 6.83 2.06 -10.59
N PRO A 296 6.28 2.84 -9.64
CA PRO A 296 5.35 3.93 -9.94
C PRO A 296 5.86 4.90 -11.01
N ALA A 297 7.15 5.24 -10.97
CA ALA A 297 7.78 6.16 -11.92
C ALA A 297 7.78 5.69 -13.38
N ARG A 298 7.61 4.39 -13.64
CA ARG A 298 7.48 3.87 -14.99
C ARG A 298 6.11 4.11 -15.61
N ILE A 299 5.11 4.39 -14.77
CA ILE A 299 3.71 4.55 -15.18
C ILE A 299 3.28 6.01 -15.11
N TYR A 300 3.82 6.74 -14.12
CA TYR A 300 3.45 8.13 -13.89
C TYR A 300 4.02 9.05 -14.96
N THR A 301 3.19 9.99 -15.41
CA THR A 301 3.58 11.13 -16.23
C THR A 301 2.96 12.40 -15.65
N PRO A 302 3.67 13.54 -15.61
CA PRO A 302 3.11 14.80 -15.13
C PRO A 302 1.86 15.22 -15.90
N SER A 303 0.98 15.99 -15.24
CA SER A 303 -0.24 16.49 -15.84
C SER A 303 0.05 17.52 -16.94
N VAL A 304 -0.72 17.47 -18.02
CA VAL A 304 -0.71 18.49 -19.07
C VAL A 304 -1.31 19.82 -18.58
N ARG A 305 -2.11 19.80 -17.52
CA ARG A 305 -2.72 20.98 -16.90
C ARG A 305 -1.72 21.65 -15.98
N GLN A 306 -0.99 22.63 -16.48
CA GLN A 306 0.04 23.31 -15.73
C GLN A 306 -0.55 24.29 -14.68
N TYR A 307 0.12 24.40 -13.53
CA TYR A 307 -0.21 25.38 -12.50
C TYR A 307 0.69 26.63 -12.63
N HIS A 308 0.09 27.79 -12.85
CA HIS A 308 0.81 29.06 -13.04
C HIS A 308 0.90 29.94 -11.80
N GLY A 309 0.70 29.39 -10.61
CA GLY A 309 0.76 30.15 -9.34
C GLY A 309 -0.44 31.07 -9.10
N LYS A 310 -1.42 31.09 -10.01
CA LYS A 310 -2.60 31.98 -9.93
C LYS A 310 -3.88 31.18 -10.16
N VAL A 311 -4.93 31.59 -9.44
CA VAL A 311 -6.28 31.08 -9.68
C VAL A 311 -6.83 31.80 -10.92
N PRO A 312 -7.28 31.06 -11.96
CA PRO A 312 -7.83 31.68 -13.17
C PRO A 312 -9.14 32.41 -12.84
N ALA A 313 -9.43 33.46 -13.60
CA ALA A 313 -10.76 34.06 -13.59
C ALA A 313 -11.78 33.04 -14.12
N PHE A 314 -12.97 33.07 -13.59
CA PHE A 314 -14.06 32.22 -14.05
C PHE A 314 -15.23 33.10 -14.46
N ASP A 315 -15.66 32.95 -15.71
CA ASP A 315 -16.80 33.67 -16.26
C ASP A 315 -18.02 32.75 -16.23
N TYR A 316 -19.04 33.17 -15.48
CA TYR A 316 -20.33 32.49 -15.42
C TYR A 316 -21.12 32.70 -16.73
N SER A 317 -21.98 31.75 -17.04
CA SER A 317 -22.91 31.88 -18.18
C SER A 317 -23.83 33.09 -18.01
N SER A 318 -24.29 33.65 -19.12
CA SER A 318 -25.29 34.73 -19.11
C SER A 318 -26.62 34.32 -18.47
N GLU A 319 -26.88 33.02 -18.37
CA GLU A 319 -28.05 32.46 -17.69
C GLU A 319 -27.90 32.39 -16.16
N ASP A 320 -26.67 32.54 -15.67
CA ASP A 320 -26.38 32.46 -14.25
C ASP A 320 -26.52 33.84 -13.58
N VAL A 321 -27.29 33.89 -12.49
CA VAL A 321 -27.36 35.09 -11.65
C VAL A 321 -26.21 35.06 -10.65
N VAL A 322 -25.16 35.85 -10.94
CA VAL A 322 -23.94 35.87 -10.11
C VAL A 322 -24.15 36.66 -8.84
N ARG A 323 -23.71 36.17 -7.71
CA ARG A 323 -23.72 36.81 -6.40
C ARG A 323 -22.37 36.66 -5.71
N ARG A 324 -21.89 37.72 -5.08
CA ARG A 324 -20.69 37.66 -4.23
C ARG A 324 -21.05 37.31 -2.81
N VAL A 325 -20.34 36.32 -2.24
CA VAL A 325 -20.48 35.95 -0.82
C VAL A 325 -19.83 37.01 0.06
N ARG A 326 -20.60 37.53 1.03
CA ARG A 326 -20.19 38.60 1.94
C ARG A 326 -19.30 38.08 3.07
N LEU A 327 -18.69 39.01 3.85
CA LEU A 327 -17.83 38.68 4.97
C LEU A 327 -18.47 37.83 6.08
N ASN A 328 -19.79 37.78 6.12
CA ASN A 328 -20.55 36.94 7.05
C ASN A 328 -21.00 35.58 6.43
N GLY A 329 -20.47 35.20 5.28
CA GLY A 329 -20.80 33.93 4.60
C GLY A 329 -22.16 33.91 3.90
N HIS A 330 -22.84 35.08 3.75
CA HIS A 330 -24.19 35.17 3.17
C HIS A 330 -24.16 35.76 1.75
N ILE A 331 -25.20 35.45 0.98
CA ILE A 331 -25.55 36.16 -0.26
C ILE A 331 -26.88 36.86 -0.10
N LYS A 332 -27.08 37.97 -0.85
CA LYS A 332 -28.42 38.57 -1.05
C LYS A 332 -29.14 37.89 -2.18
N TRP A 333 -30.34 37.35 -1.90
CA TRP A 333 -31.18 36.68 -2.88
C TRP A 333 -32.64 37.08 -2.73
N LYS A 334 -33.25 37.66 -3.79
CA LYS A 334 -34.65 38.09 -3.83
C LYS A 334 -35.07 38.82 -2.53
N GLY A 335 -34.25 39.81 -2.09
CA GLY A 335 -34.48 40.61 -0.87
C GLY A 335 -34.12 39.95 0.46
N LYS A 336 -33.84 38.64 0.47
CA LYS A 336 -33.44 37.88 1.68
C LYS A 336 -31.92 37.73 1.79
N SER A 337 -31.43 37.47 2.99
CA SER A 337 -30.03 37.10 3.26
C SER A 337 -29.96 35.61 3.53
N LEU A 338 -29.27 34.85 2.67
CA LEU A 338 -29.11 33.41 2.78
C LEU A 338 -27.67 33.07 3.15
N PHE A 339 -27.48 32.32 4.23
CA PHE A 339 -26.16 31.83 4.64
C PHE A 339 -25.74 30.67 3.74
N LEU A 340 -24.48 30.70 3.30
CA LEU A 340 -23.83 29.61 2.56
C LEU A 340 -22.75 28.96 3.40
N SER A 341 -21.59 29.62 3.50
CA SER A 341 -20.41 29.11 4.20
C SER A 341 -19.38 30.21 4.39
N GLU A 342 -18.67 30.14 5.50
CA GLU A 342 -17.50 31.01 5.71
C GLU A 342 -16.36 30.69 4.74
N ALA A 343 -16.25 29.42 4.29
CA ALA A 343 -15.24 29.01 3.32
C ALA A 343 -15.40 29.69 1.95
N LEU A 344 -16.60 30.21 1.65
CA LEU A 344 -16.91 30.89 0.38
C LEU A 344 -16.81 32.43 0.47
N ILE A 345 -16.40 32.99 1.60
CA ILE A 345 -16.30 34.45 1.77
C ILE A 345 -15.42 35.07 0.67
N GLY A 346 -15.97 36.09 -0.01
CA GLY A 346 -15.29 36.77 -1.10
C GLY A 346 -15.43 36.12 -2.48
N GLU A 347 -15.91 34.88 -2.54
CA GLU A 347 -16.12 34.19 -3.81
C GLU A 347 -17.40 34.67 -4.53
N ALA A 348 -17.33 34.62 -5.87
CA ALA A 348 -18.51 34.77 -6.71
C ALA A 348 -19.14 33.37 -6.90
N VAL A 349 -20.47 33.30 -6.71
CA VAL A 349 -21.25 32.07 -6.92
C VAL A 349 -22.34 32.34 -7.96
N GLY A 350 -22.60 31.35 -8.83
CA GLY A 350 -23.65 31.39 -9.84
C GLY A 350 -24.92 30.69 -9.35
N MET A 351 -26.05 31.32 -9.61
CA MET A 351 -27.39 30.78 -9.35
C MET A 351 -28.08 30.52 -10.69
N ARG A 352 -28.38 29.24 -10.99
CA ARG A 352 -29.07 28.84 -12.22
C ARG A 352 -30.46 28.32 -11.91
N GLU A 353 -31.48 28.86 -12.57
CA GLU A 353 -32.83 28.35 -12.47
C GLU A 353 -32.93 27.04 -13.26
N VAL A 354 -33.42 26.00 -12.58
CA VAL A 354 -33.57 24.67 -13.17
C VAL A 354 -35.03 24.26 -13.28
N ASP A 355 -35.90 24.90 -12.51
CA ASP A 355 -37.37 24.76 -12.54
C ASP A 355 -38.00 26.02 -11.93
N ASP A 356 -39.32 26.16 -11.93
CA ASP A 356 -40.04 27.31 -11.41
C ASP A 356 -39.67 27.57 -9.93
N GLU A 357 -38.95 28.69 -9.72
CA GLU A 357 -38.36 29.09 -8.42
C GLU A 357 -37.42 28.09 -7.77
N VAL A 358 -36.88 27.09 -8.50
CA VAL A 358 -35.87 26.13 -8.03
C VAL A 358 -34.52 26.52 -8.62
N TRP A 359 -33.54 26.75 -7.76
CA TRP A 359 -32.23 27.31 -8.16
C TRP A 359 -31.09 26.40 -7.72
N ASP A 360 -30.24 26.01 -8.66
CA ASP A 360 -28.98 25.36 -8.35
C ASP A 360 -27.88 26.41 -8.10
N LEU A 361 -27.09 26.18 -7.06
CA LEU A 361 -25.95 27.01 -6.68
C LEU A 361 -24.65 26.40 -7.18
N TYR A 362 -23.82 27.21 -7.82
CA TYR A 362 -22.52 26.79 -8.37
C TYR A 362 -21.38 27.67 -7.85
N LEU A 363 -20.23 27.02 -7.58
CA LEU A 363 -18.94 27.68 -7.53
C LEU A 363 -18.13 27.23 -8.76
N CYS A 364 -17.87 28.14 -9.69
CA CYS A 364 -17.38 27.77 -11.00
C CYS A 364 -18.30 26.71 -11.66
N ASN A 365 -17.73 25.58 -12.10
CA ASN A 365 -18.49 24.45 -12.64
C ASN A 365 -18.96 23.43 -11.59
N HIS A 366 -18.68 23.69 -10.31
CA HIS A 366 -18.99 22.76 -9.25
C HIS A 366 -20.34 23.11 -8.61
N ARG A 367 -21.32 22.22 -8.73
CA ARG A 367 -22.63 22.39 -8.10
C ARG A 367 -22.52 22.16 -6.59
N LEU A 368 -22.93 23.17 -5.80
CA LEU A 368 -22.83 23.15 -4.36
C LEU A 368 -24.11 22.67 -3.66
N GLY A 369 -25.26 22.95 -4.25
CA GLY A 369 -26.55 22.60 -3.66
C GLY A 369 -27.70 23.25 -4.41
N ARG A 370 -28.90 23.18 -3.81
CA ARG A 370 -30.15 23.64 -4.39
C ARG A 370 -30.95 24.48 -3.41
N LEU A 371 -31.61 25.49 -3.93
CA LEU A 371 -32.61 26.29 -3.22
C LEU A 371 -33.98 25.94 -3.80
N GLU A 372 -34.79 25.24 -3.01
CA GLU A 372 -36.15 24.89 -3.36
C GLU A 372 -37.12 26.09 -3.21
N ARG A 373 -38.23 26.08 -3.91
CA ARG A 373 -39.29 27.08 -3.83
C ARG A 373 -39.69 27.35 -2.38
N GLY A 374 -39.67 28.62 -1.98
CA GLY A 374 -40.01 29.03 -0.62
C GLY A 374 -39.00 28.67 0.48
N ALA A 375 -37.94 27.95 0.17
CA ALA A 375 -36.93 27.55 1.15
C ALA A 375 -36.18 28.78 1.70
N LYS A 376 -35.80 28.69 2.98
CA LYS A 376 -34.99 29.71 3.67
C LYS A 376 -33.49 29.42 3.69
N ARG A 377 -33.07 28.26 3.16
CA ARG A 377 -31.67 27.82 3.11
C ARG A 377 -31.47 26.86 1.94
N PHE A 378 -30.24 26.74 1.49
CA PHE A 378 -29.84 25.73 0.51
C PHE A 378 -29.79 24.35 1.13
N SER A 379 -30.18 23.34 0.36
CA SER A 379 -29.88 21.95 0.62
C SER A 379 -28.55 21.58 -0.04
N SER A 380 -27.67 20.91 0.70
CA SER A 380 -26.46 20.31 0.11
C SER A 380 -26.81 19.07 -0.75
N LEU A 381 -25.97 18.74 -1.69
CA LEU A 381 -26.07 17.54 -2.52
C LEU A 381 -25.76 16.28 -1.73
#